data_3dc7657422962c814a5f4c34db700bc7
#
_entry.id   3dc7657422962c814a5f4c34db700bc7
#
_cell.length_a   1.000
_cell.length_b   1.000
_cell.length_c   1.000
_cell.angle_alpha   90.00
_cell.angle_beta   90.00
_cell.angle_gamma   90.00
#
_symmetry.space_group_name_H-M   'P 1'
#
loop_
_entity.id
_entity.type
_entity.pdbx_description
1 polymer ?
#
loop_
_entity_poly.entity_id
_entity_poly.type
_entity_poly.pdbx_seq_one_letter_code
_entity_poly.pdbx_strand_id
1 'polypeptide(L)'
;MNNLHDSKKIATFALDNATGRHADHVSNLKANKNIKEITPAMQTTHKALWDNCLHLIKQNVTEQIFKTWFEPIVFESYDEEKKTVLVQLPSPYVYEYLEQYYVRLMSWALNNSFKANVRLTYRLVTDKENRITQDVESERPADIEAPVARTRVNQSPTVLDAVTHQNLNPQLDPKKTFENFIEGDSNKLPRTVGISIADHPGKSAFNPFFIYGPSGCGKTHLINAIGVQSKKTYPQKRVLYVSARLFQVQYTDAVRRNTTNDFINFYQSIDVLIVDDIQEWATSPRTLDTFFHIFDHLFRLGKQIILASDRPPVDLDGVKDRLLTRFSCGLIAELEKPNVQLCIDILESKCRRDGLKIPAEVIQFIAQTANGSVRDLEGVLNSLMAYSIVYNSNIDMRLAERVIKRAVKVDNNPLTVDDILEKVCQHFGVSQQNVFSKSRKRELVQVRQLSMYLAQKYTKMPASRIGQLIGGRDHSTVLHSCSAVEQRLKVDKAFFEEVNSIEHSFKLKQ
;
A
#
# COMPACT_ATOMS: atom_id res chain seq x y z
N MET A 1 34.20 7.47 4.67
CA MET A 1 34.17 8.94 4.57
C MET A 1 33.75 9.29 3.17
N ASN A 2 32.49 9.55 2.95
CA ASN A 2 31.78 10.13 1.79
C ASN A 2 30.40 9.51 1.67
N ASN A 3 29.43 10.03 2.39
CA ASN A 3 28.00 9.82 2.11
C ASN A 3 27.11 10.69 3.03
N LEU A 4 27.57 11.92 3.29
CA LEU A 4 26.81 12.91 4.07
C LEU A 4 26.39 14.14 3.23
N HIS A 5 26.50 14.06 1.90
CA HIS A 5 26.25 15.22 1.04
C HIS A 5 24.94 15.18 0.23
N ASP A 6 24.25 14.05 0.17
CA ASP A 6 23.04 13.95 -0.68
C ASP A 6 21.72 14.31 0.01
N SER A 7 21.67 14.32 1.33
CA SER A 7 20.44 14.70 2.05
C SER A 7 20.16 16.22 2.09
N LYS A 8 21.11 17.05 1.69
CA LYS A 8 20.92 18.51 1.62
C LYS A 8 20.37 19.02 0.29
N LYS A 9 20.33 18.19 -0.75
CA LYS A 9 19.87 18.62 -2.09
C LYS A 9 18.35 18.52 -2.32
N ILE A 10 17.63 17.81 -1.47
CA ILE A 10 16.17 17.61 -1.67
C ILE A 10 15.34 18.77 -1.08
N ALA A 11 15.86 19.49 -0.11
CA ALA A 11 15.15 20.63 0.49
C ALA A 11 15.33 21.96 -0.25
N THR A 12 16.25 22.04 -1.23
CA THR A 12 16.58 23.32 -1.93
C THR A 12 15.89 23.46 -3.29
N PHE A 13 15.16 22.45 -3.76
CA PHE A 13 14.57 22.47 -5.12
C PHE A 13 13.17 23.11 -5.22
N ALA A 14 12.60 23.55 -4.13
CA ALA A 14 11.28 24.19 -4.12
C ALA A 14 11.32 25.73 -4.11
N LEU A 15 12.49 26.37 -4.08
CA LEU A 15 12.60 27.84 -3.89
C LEU A 15 13.32 28.62 -4.99
N ASP A 16 13.86 28.00 -6.04
CA ASP A 16 14.70 28.69 -7.04
C ASP A 16 14.09 28.83 -8.44
N ASN A 17 12.81 29.20 -8.54
CA ASN A 17 12.24 29.61 -9.83
C ASN A 17 11.58 31.00 -9.78
N ALA A 18 12.18 31.95 -9.11
CA ALA A 18 11.86 33.37 -9.35
C ALA A 18 13.11 34.21 -9.13
N THR A 19 13.57 34.79 -10.24
CA THR A 19 14.56 35.86 -10.38
C THR A 19 16.02 35.44 -10.48
N GLY A 20 16.50 35.44 -11.73
CA GLY A 20 17.93 35.58 -12.03
C GLY A 20 18.43 36.97 -11.72
N ARG A 21 19.62 37.06 -11.14
CA ARG A 21 20.75 37.93 -11.50
C ARG A 21 21.99 37.64 -10.64
N HIS A 22 23.11 37.69 -11.32
CA HIS A 22 24.47 37.43 -10.91
C HIS A 22 25.06 38.35 -9.85
N ALA A 23 25.99 37.76 -9.10
CA ALA A 23 27.34 38.24 -8.73
C ALA A 23 27.52 39.17 -7.52
N ASP A 24 28.51 38.74 -6.73
CA ASP A 24 29.39 39.53 -5.84
C ASP A 24 28.80 40.12 -4.56
N HIS A 25 29.11 39.48 -3.43
CA HIS A 25 29.87 40.09 -2.36
C HIS A 25 30.00 39.11 -1.16
N VAL A 26 31.17 38.54 -1.06
CA VAL A 26 31.70 38.05 0.22
C VAL A 26 32.22 39.28 0.98
N SER A 27 31.56 39.68 2.03
CA SER A 27 32.07 40.39 3.22
C SER A 27 30.94 41.21 3.86
N ASN A 28 30.47 40.74 4.99
CA ASN A 28 29.95 41.45 6.14
C ASN A 28 28.87 40.67 6.88
N LEU A 29 29.31 39.61 7.55
CA LEU A 29 28.54 39.05 8.65
C LEU A 29 29.08 39.68 9.97
N LYS A 30 28.65 40.89 10.28
CA LYS A 30 28.66 41.42 11.64
C LYS A 30 27.31 42.08 11.92
N ALA A 31 26.64 41.52 12.93
CA ALA A 31 25.65 42.16 13.79
C ALA A 31 24.32 42.60 13.15
N ASN A 32 23.29 41.75 13.27
CA ASN A 32 22.01 42.28 13.72
C ASN A 32 21.45 41.33 14.82
N LYS A 33 21.88 41.56 16.05
CA LYS A 33 21.18 41.17 17.26
C LYS A 33 19.96 42.08 17.40
N ASN A 34 18.81 41.63 16.95
CA ASN A 34 17.50 42.10 17.41
C ASN A 34 16.57 40.88 17.48
N ILE A 35 16.97 39.92 18.29
CA ILE A 35 16.03 39.00 18.91
C ILE A 35 15.43 39.80 20.05
N LYS A 36 14.22 40.38 19.85
CA LYS A 36 13.42 40.84 20.97
C LYS A 36 13.23 39.63 21.89
N GLU A 37 13.83 39.68 23.06
CA GLU A 37 13.61 38.74 24.15
C GLU A 37 12.08 38.72 24.40
N ILE A 38 11.42 37.62 24.03
CA ILE A 38 10.03 37.36 24.36
C ILE A 38 9.99 37.20 25.87
N THR A 39 9.39 38.19 26.55
CA THR A 39 9.27 38.17 28.01
C THR A 39 8.44 36.97 28.46
N PRO A 40 8.76 36.35 29.62
CA PRO A 40 8.02 35.16 30.15
C PRO A 40 6.51 35.36 30.26
N ALA A 41 6.01 36.59 30.43
CA ALA A 41 4.61 36.94 30.46
C ALA A 41 3.89 36.80 29.10
N MET A 42 4.56 37.08 27.96
CA MET A 42 4.04 36.89 26.61
C MET A 42 3.94 35.40 26.24
N GLN A 43 4.90 34.59 26.61
CA GLN A 43 4.86 33.15 26.39
C GLN A 43 3.71 32.48 27.13
N THR A 44 3.39 32.96 28.34
CA THR A 44 2.24 32.43 29.13
C THR A 44 0.91 32.75 28.44
N THR A 45 0.79 33.91 27.81
CA THR A 45 -0.43 34.31 27.08
C THR A 45 -0.60 33.51 25.78
N HIS A 46 0.46 33.30 25.01
CA HIS A 46 0.41 32.51 23.74
C HIS A 46 0.16 31.03 24.01
N LYS A 47 0.71 30.48 25.09
CA LYS A 47 0.43 29.13 25.52
C LYS A 47 -1.02 28.94 25.91
N ALA A 48 -1.63 29.93 26.58
CA ALA A 48 -3.06 29.89 26.91
C ALA A 48 -3.95 29.89 25.67
N LEU A 49 -3.56 30.61 24.61
CA LEU A 49 -4.25 30.57 23.29
C LEU A 49 -4.14 29.20 22.64
N TRP A 50 -2.96 28.56 22.72
CA TRP A 50 -2.78 27.19 22.23
C TRP A 50 -3.62 26.17 23.05
N ASP A 51 -3.64 26.29 24.37
CA ASP A 51 -4.44 25.42 25.24
C ASP A 51 -5.93 25.55 24.92
N ASN A 52 -6.41 26.75 24.59
CA ASN A 52 -7.78 26.98 24.11
C ASN A 52 -8.01 26.32 22.73
N CYS A 53 -7.02 26.37 21.84
CA CYS A 53 -7.10 25.67 20.55
C CYS A 53 -7.25 24.14 20.77
N LEU A 54 -6.45 23.55 21.64
CA LEU A 54 -6.54 22.14 21.99
C LEU A 54 -7.91 21.81 22.64
N HIS A 55 -8.46 22.72 23.46
CA HIS A 55 -9.78 22.52 24.03
C HIS A 55 -10.90 22.50 22.97
N LEU A 56 -10.82 23.40 21.99
CA LEU A 56 -11.75 23.41 20.86
C LEU A 56 -11.64 22.14 20.01
N ILE A 57 -10.42 21.64 19.78
CA ILE A 57 -10.21 20.37 19.09
C ILE A 57 -10.81 19.21 19.88
N LYS A 58 -10.58 19.17 21.19
CA LYS A 58 -11.10 18.11 22.07
C LYS A 58 -12.62 18.00 22.04
N GLN A 59 -13.34 19.11 21.87
CA GLN A 59 -14.80 19.11 21.73
C GLN A 59 -15.30 18.52 20.40
N ASN A 60 -14.44 18.45 19.38
CA ASN A 60 -14.81 18.03 18.02
C ASN A 60 -14.27 16.67 17.60
N VAL A 61 -13.53 15.98 18.50
CA VAL A 61 -13.00 14.63 18.26
C VAL A 61 -13.29 13.74 19.48
N THR A 62 -13.19 12.42 19.30
CA THR A 62 -13.33 11.49 20.44
C THR A 62 -12.12 11.61 21.38
N GLU A 63 -12.32 11.30 22.64
CA GLU A 63 -11.26 11.37 23.66
C GLU A 63 -10.02 10.52 23.28
N GLN A 64 -10.24 9.39 22.66
CA GLN A 64 -9.17 8.52 22.18
C GLN A 64 -8.37 9.15 21.04
N ILE A 65 -9.03 9.78 20.07
CA ILE A 65 -8.38 10.51 18.96
C ILE A 65 -7.59 11.68 19.52
N PHE A 66 -8.16 12.43 20.47
CA PHE A 66 -7.47 13.58 21.06
C PHE A 66 -6.17 13.15 21.77
N LYS A 67 -6.24 12.15 22.65
CA LYS A 67 -5.08 11.63 23.37
C LYS A 67 -3.98 11.09 22.44
N THR A 68 -4.39 10.47 21.32
CA THR A 68 -3.43 9.84 20.39
C THR A 68 -2.73 10.84 19.49
N TRP A 69 -3.45 11.85 19.00
CA TRP A 69 -2.95 12.68 17.89
C TRP A 69 -2.69 14.13 18.26
N PHE A 70 -3.40 14.69 19.23
CA PHE A 70 -3.33 16.11 19.58
C PHE A 70 -2.62 16.36 20.92
N GLU A 71 -2.81 15.52 21.92
CA GLU A 71 -2.16 15.65 23.22
C GLU A 71 -0.61 15.59 23.14
N PRO A 72 0.01 14.79 22.26
CA PRO A 72 1.47 14.75 22.10
C PRO A 72 2.08 15.97 21.42
N ILE A 73 1.28 16.91 20.90
CA ILE A 73 1.76 18.11 20.22
C ILE A 73 2.25 19.11 21.26
N VAL A 74 3.51 19.54 21.14
CA VAL A 74 4.10 20.51 22.05
C VAL A 74 4.14 21.88 21.39
N PHE A 75 3.54 22.89 22.03
CA PHE A 75 3.63 24.27 21.61
C PHE A 75 5.03 24.82 21.87
N GLU A 76 5.69 25.43 20.88
CA GLU A 76 7.00 26.05 21.01
C GLU A 76 6.93 27.57 21.05
N SER A 77 6.31 28.18 20.03
CA SER A 77 6.26 29.65 19.93
C SER A 77 5.14 30.12 19.00
N TYR A 78 4.78 31.40 19.16
CA TYR A 78 3.93 32.15 18.23
C TYR A 78 4.64 33.43 17.80
N ASP A 79 4.78 33.62 16.50
CA ASP A 79 5.32 34.83 15.88
C ASP A 79 4.16 35.75 15.48
N GLU A 80 3.98 36.87 16.19
CA GLU A 80 2.90 37.82 15.95
C GLU A 80 3.06 38.59 14.63
N GLU A 81 4.30 38.84 14.19
CA GLU A 81 4.58 39.59 12.96
C GLU A 81 4.24 38.73 11.74
N LYS A 82 4.63 37.46 11.76
CA LYS A 82 4.36 36.50 10.69
C LYS A 82 3.04 35.78 10.85
N LYS A 83 2.36 35.93 11.99
CA LYS A 83 1.17 35.19 12.38
C LYS A 83 1.35 33.68 12.23
N THR A 84 2.48 33.14 12.73
CA THR A 84 2.86 31.75 12.58
C THR A 84 3.01 31.08 13.95
N VAL A 85 2.29 29.97 14.14
CA VAL A 85 2.43 29.10 15.31
C VAL A 85 3.38 27.99 14.99
N LEU A 86 4.39 27.80 15.80
CA LEU A 86 5.35 26.71 15.72
C LEU A 86 5.04 25.66 16.80
N VAL A 87 4.81 24.42 16.35
CA VAL A 87 4.56 23.27 17.23
C VAL A 87 5.53 22.14 16.94
N GLN A 88 5.90 21.41 17.98
CA GLN A 88 6.75 20.24 17.87
C GLN A 88 5.89 18.97 17.82
N LEU A 89 6.20 18.09 16.86
CA LEU A 89 5.56 16.78 16.70
C LEU A 89 6.51 15.64 17.06
N PRO A 90 6.00 14.55 17.65
CA PRO A 90 6.82 13.42 18.08
C PRO A 90 7.35 12.57 16.92
N SER A 91 6.72 12.63 15.73
CA SER A 91 7.15 11.87 14.56
C SER A 91 6.60 12.44 13.25
N PRO A 92 7.24 12.16 12.09
CA PRO A 92 6.74 12.51 10.76
C PRO A 92 5.37 11.91 10.46
N TYR A 93 5.07 10.75 11.02
CA TYR A 93 3.78 10.07 10.85
C TYR A 93 2.62 10.86 11.46
N VAL A 94 2.82 11.47 12.65
CA VAL A 94 1.80 12.33 13.27
C VAL A 94 1.53 13.54 12.38
N TYR A 95 2.56 14.13 11.78
CA TYR A 95 2.42 15.22 10.81
C TYR A 95 1.55 14.80 9.62
N GLU A 96 1.88 13.69 8.95
CA GLU A 96 1.13 13.21 7.79
C GLU A 96 -0.34 12.92 8.12
N TYR A 97 -0.58 12.30 9.27
CA TYR A 97 -1.94 11.98 9.71
C TYR A 97 -2.76 13.24 10.02
N LEU A 98 -2.17 14.23 10.70
CA LEU A 98 -2.83 15.50 10.99
C LEU A 98 -3.15 16.28 9.71
N GLU A 99 -2.20 16.38 8.77
CA GLU A 99 -2.40 17.06 7.49
C GLU A 99 -3.42 16.35 6.60
N GLN A 100 -3.45 15.02 6.63
CA GLN A 100 -4.39 14.25 5.81
C GLN A 100 -5.82 14.31 6.33
N TYR A 101 -6.02 14.25 7.64
CA TYR A 101 -7.36 14.06 8.22
C TYR A 101 -7.87 15.26 9.02
N TYR A 102 -7.00 16.05 9.62
CA TYR A 102 -7.38 17.08 10.60
C TYR A 102 -6.92 18.49 10.28
N VAL A 103 -6.32 18.74 9.13
CA VAL A 103 -5.83 20.07 8.73
C VAL A 103 -6.93 21.15 8.83
N ARG A 104 -8.17 20.82 8.45
CA ARG A 104 -9.30 21.76 8.52
C ARG A 104 -9.72 22.06 9.96
N LEU A 105 -9.76 21.04 10.81
CA LEU A 105 -10.08 21.20 12.22
C LEU A 105 -9.01 22.01 12.95
N MET A 106 -7.73 21.74 12.66
CA MET A 106 -6.59 22.47 13.20
C MET A 106 -6.65 23.95 12.78
N SER A 107 -6.83 24.25 11.50
CA SER A 107 -6.94 25.61 10.98
C SER A 107 -8.12 26.36 11.60
N TRP A 108 -9.29 25.72 11.71
CA TRP A 108 -10.47 26.29 12.34
C TRP A 108 -10.22 26.62 13.82
N ALA A 109 -9.65 25.68 14.58
CA ALA A 109 -9.41 25.87 16.01
C ALA A 109 -8.35 26.95 16.26
N LEU A 110 -7.30 27.03 15.44
CA LEU A 110 -6.28 28.07 15.51
C LEU A 110 -6.88 29.45 15.24
N ASN A 111 -7.65 29.61 14.16
CA ASN A 111 -8.24 30.90 13.81
C ASN A 111 -9.22 31.41 14.88
N ASN A 112 -9.99 30.51 15.49
CA ASN A 112 -10.89 30.86 16.59
C ASN A 112 -10.15 31.23 17.88
N SER A 113 -9.04 30.55 18.18
CA SER A 113 -8.26 30.79 19.39
C SER A 113 -7.41 32.05 19.30
N PHE A 114 -6.71 32.23 18.19
CA PHE A 114 -5.81 33.37 17.97
C PHE A 114 -6.49 34.60 17.35
N LYS A 115 -7.79 34.48 16.97
CA LYS A 115 -8.60 35.52 16.32
C LYS A 115 -7.90 36.19 15.14
N ALA A 116 -7.05 35.45 14.44
CA ALA A 116 -6.28 35.87 13.28
C ALA A 116 -6.13 34.71 12.31
N ASN A 117 -5.85 35.01 11.05
CA ASN A 117 -5.50 33.99 10.06
C ASN A 117 -4.06 33.53 10.35
N VAL A 118 -3.90 32.39 11.06
CA VAL A 118 -2.63 31.92 11.59
C VAL A 118 -2.12 30.76 10.72
N ARG A 119 -0.84 30.82 10.37
CA ARG A 119 -0.14 29.71 9.73
C ARG A 119 0.40 28.76 10.80
N LEU A 120 0.36 27.45 10.49
CA LEU A 120 0.93 26.43 11.36
C LEU A 120 2.23 25.91 10.75
N THR A 121 3.27 25.89 11.56
CA THR A 121 4.56 25.27 11.19
C THR A 121 4.86 24.15 12.16
N TYR A 122 5.27 23.00 11.63
CA TYR A 122 5.59 21.84 12.43
C TYR A 122 7.11 21.63 12.53
N ARG A 123 7.58 21.38 13.73
CA ARG A 123 8.96 20.94 13.99
C ARG A 123 8.96 19.45 14.26
N LEU A 124 9.64 18.68 13.41
CA LEU A 124 9.74 17.24 13.53
C LEU A 124 11.01 16.87 14.30
N VAL A 125 10.89 16.07 15.36
CA VAL A 125 12.02 15.53 16.12
C VAL A 125 12.30 14.12 15.62
N THR A 126 13.31 13.98 14.77
CA THR A 126 13.69 12.70 14.17
C THR A 126 14.67 11.88 15.01
N ASP A 127 15.37 12.51 15.96
CA ASP A 127 16.27 11.80 16.89
C ASP A 127 16.39 12.53 18.22
N LYS A 128 16.16 11.82 19.35
CA LYS A 128 16.26 12.40 20.69
C LYS A 128 17.72 12.74 21.10
N GLU A 129 18.72 12.13 20.43
CA GLU A 129 20.14 12.33 20.70
C GLU A 129 20.83 13.28 19.71
N ASN A 130 20.35 13.37 18.46
CA ASN A 130 20.89 14.26 17.42
C ASN A 130 19.79 15.18 16.90
N ARG A 131 19.39 16.20 17.61
CA ARG A 131 18.35 17.20 17.30
C ARG A 131 18.35 17.69 15.84
N ILE A 132 18.02 16.79 14.90
CA ILE A 132 17.72 17.17 13.52
C ILE A 132 16.28 17.63 13.52
N THR A 133 16.08 18.92 13.52
CA THR A 133 14.77 19.56 13.45
C THR A 133 14.56 20.04 12.03
N GLN A 134 13.43 19.68 11.42
CA GLN A 134 12.98 20.18 10.13
C GLN A 134 11.68 20.95 10.36
N ASP A 135 11.64 22.22 10.00
CA ASP A 135 10.42 23.04 10.06
C ASP A 135 9.65 22.85 8.74
N VAL A 136 8.39 22.45 8.82
CA VAL A 136 7.52 22.19 7.67
C VAL A 136 6.27 23.05 7.79
N GLU A 137 6.01 23.88 6.79
CA GLU A 137 4.80 24.72 6.76
C GLU A 137 3.57 23.92 6.31
N SER A 138 2.40 24.22 6.90
CA SER A 138 1.13 23.64 6.47
C SER A 138 0.75 24.10 5.07
N GLU A 139 0.43 23.19 4.17
CA GLU A 139 0.26 23.44 2.73
C GLU A 139 -1.04 24.19 2.35
N ARG A 140 -1.89 24.64 3.29
CA ARG A 140 -3.19 25.24 2.95
C ARG A 140 -3.54 26.53 3.71
N PRO A 141 -4.01 27.59 3.00
CA PRO A 141 -4.51 28.81 3.63
C PRO A 141 -5.86 28.60 4.31
N ALA A 142 -6.09 29.38 5.36
CA ALA A 142 -7.16 29.23 6.32
C ALA A 142 -8.40 30.10 5.99
N ASP A 143 -9.10 29.80 4.90
CA ASP A 143 -10.44 30.34 4.65
C ASP A 143 -11.44 29.18 4.53
N ILE A 144 -11.93 28.65 5.67
CA ILE A 144 -13.00 27.63 5.64
C ILE A 144 -13.87 27.67 6.89
N GLU A 145 -15.19 27.80 6.68
CA GLU A 145 -16.26 27.60 7.67
C GLU A 145 -16.27 26.17 8.24
N ALA A 146 -16.83 26.03 9.46
CA ALA A 146 -16.80 24.82 10.28
C ALA A 146 -17.15 23.51 9.52
N PRO A 147 -16.38 22.43 9.66
CA PRO A 147 -16.64 21.19 8.95
C PRO A 147 -17.69 20.33 9.64
N VAL A 148 -18.80 20.11 8.98
CA VAL A 148 -19.62 18.92 9.18
C VAL A 148 -18.83 17.71 8.71
N ALA A 149 -18.73 16.65 9.51
CA ALA A 149 -18.06 15.41 9.14
C ALA A 149 -18.71 14.80 7.88
N ARG A 150 -18.19 15.18 6.73
CA ARG A 150 -18.54 14.60 5.45
C ARG A 150 -17.33 13.84 4.92
N THR A 151 -17.48 12.53 4.84
CA THR A 151 -16.66 11.64 4.01
C THR A 151 -16.40 12.32 2.67
N ARG A 152 -15.14 12.51 2.30
CA ARG A 152 -14.77 13.02 0.98
C ARG A 152 -15.34 12.08 -0.08
N VAL A 153 -16.47 12.44 -0.65
CA VAL A 153 -16.82 12.01 -1.99
C VAL A 153 -15.86 12.76 -2.91
N ASN A 154 -14.96 12.02 -3.56
CA ASN A 154 -14.14 12.57 -4.64
C ASN A 154 -15.06 13.28 -5.61
N GLN A 155 -14.99 14.60 -5.67
CA GLN A 155 -15.67 15.36 -6.71
C GLN A 155 -15.04 14.90 -8.03
N SER A 156 -15.82 14.19 -8.82
CA SER A 156 -15.46 13.89 -10.20
C SER A 156 -15.19 15.22 -10.89
N PRO A 157 -14.07 15.37 -11.64
CA PRO A 157 -13.90 16.56 -12.47
C PRO A 157 -15.11 16.67 -13.38
N THR A 158 -15.85 17.77 -13.29
CA THR A 158 -16.92 18.03 -14.24
C THR A 158 -16.28 18.24 -15.60
N VAL A 159 -16.90 17.67 -16.64
CA VAL A 159 -16.42 17.73 -18.03
C VAL A 159 -16.16 19.18 -18.49
N LEU A 160 -16.79 20.16 -17.86
CA LEU A 160 -16.57 21.60 -18.08
C LEU A 160 -15.19 22.11 -17.63
N ASP A 161 -14.53 21.49 -16.63
CA ASP A 161 -13.17 21.86 -16.22
C ASP A 161 -12.08 21.38 -17.19
N ALA A 162 -12.46 20.52 -18.14
CA ALA A 162 -11.54 19.92 -19.11
C ALA A 162 -11.20 20.81 -20.32
N VAL A 163 -11.88 21.95 -20.49
CA VAL A 163 -11.70 22.82 -21.67
C VAL A 163 -10.49 23.74 -21.54
N THR A 164 -9.97 23.97 -20.32
CA THR A 164 -8.73 24.73 -20.15
C THR A 164 -7.53 23.77 -20.16
N HIS A 165 -6.78 23.79 -21.23
CA HIS A 165 -5.67 22.88 -21.58
C HIS A 165 -4.52 22.78 -20.56
N GLN A 166 -4.53 23.48 -19.45
CA GLN A 166 -3.36 23.59 -18.56
C GLN A 166 -3.49 22.97 -17.16
N ASN A 167 -4.66 22.56 -16.68
CA ASN A 167 -4.84 22.13 -15.29
C ASN A 167 -5.62 20.80 -15.11
N LEU A 168 -5.26 19.76 -15.87
CA LEU A 168 -5.80 18.43 -15.57
C LEU A 168 -5.19 17.90 -14.26
N ASN A 169 -6.02 17.68 -13.24
CA ASN A 169 -5.59 16.92 -12.06
C ASN A 169 -5.33 15.46 -12.47
N PRO A 170 -4.07 14.97 -12.42
CA PRO A 170 -3.72 13.64 -12.88
C PRO A 170 -4.26 12.52 -11.98
N GLN A 171 -4.82 12.83 -10.81
CA GLN A 171 -5.31 11.90 -9.78
C GLN A 171 -4.25 10.89 -9.31
N LEU A 172 -2.98 11.24 -9.45
CA LEU A 172 -1.84 10.44 -9.00
C LEU A 172 -1.56 10.68 -7.53
N ASP A 173 -1.06 9.67 -6.87
CA ASP A 173 -0.52 9.78 -5.52
C ASP A 173 0.98 10.13 -5.60
N PRO A 174 1.40 11.36 -5.25
CA PRO A 174 2.79 11.80 -5.38
C PRO A 174 3.75 11.03 -4.48
N LYS A 175 3.24 10.33 -3.46
CA LYS A 175 4.05 9.50 -2.55
C LYS A 175 4.44 8.15 -3.16
N LYS A 176 3.77 7.70 -4.20
CA LYS A 176 4.05 6.44 -4.90
C LYS A 176 5.00 6.68 -6.05
N THR A 177 6.30 6.62 -5.77
CA THR A 177 7.39 6.84 -6.73
C THR A 177 8.22 5.57 -6.96
N PHE A 178 9.05 5.55 -7.99
CA PHE A 178 10.02 4.47 -8.20
C PHE A 178 11.08 4.38 -7.10
N GLU A 179 11.38 5.48 -6.41
CA GLU A 179 12.32 5.53 -5.29
C GLU A 179 11.79 4.75 -4.08
N ASN A 180 10.47 4.80 -3.89
CA ASN A 180 9.77 4.07 -2.82
C ASN A 180 9.33 2.66 -3.22
N PHE A 181 9.45 2.31 -4.50
CA PHE A 181 9.15 0.98 -5.02
C PHE A 181 10.41 0.13 -5.00
N ILE A 182 10.59 -0.65 -3.93
CA ILE A 182 11.80 -1.45 -3.73
C ILE A 182 11.87 -2.56 -4.77
N GLU A 183 13.03 -2.66 -5.45
CA GLU A 183 13.30 -3.67 -6.46
C GLU A 183 13.64 -5.01 -5.81
N GLY A 184 13.08 -6.09 -6.35
CA GLY A 184 13.39 -7.47 -6.03
C GLY A 184 13.14 -8.36 -7.24
N ASP A 185 13.47 -9.65 -7.15
CA ASP A 185 13.35 -10.57 -8.27
C ASP A 185 11.91 -10.65 -8.82
N SER A 186 10.91 -10.64 -7.92
CA SER A 186 9.48 -10.77 -8.26
C SER A 186 8.89 -9.56 -8.99
N ASN A 187 9.56 -8.40 -8.98
CA ASN A 187 9.04 -7.16 -9.57
C ASN A 187 10.00 -6.47 -10.53
N LYS A 188 11.18 -7.04 -10.77
CA LYS A 188 12.24 -6.44 -11.58
C LYS A 188 11.80 -6.14 -13.00
N LEU A 189 11.16 -7.09 -13.68
CA LEU A 189 10.69 -6.90 -15.05
C LEU A 189 9.63 -5.79 -15.15
N PRO A 190 8.49 -5.84 -14.39
CA PRO A 190 7.48 -4.79 -14.45
C PRO A 190 8.03 -3.41 -14.07
N ARG A 191 8.96 -3.33 -13.11
CA ARG A 191 9.59 -2.08 -12.69
C ARG A 191 10.48 -1.49 -13.79
N THR A 192 11.35 -2.29 -14.39
CA THR A 192 12.26 -1.84 -15.46
C THR A 192 11.47 -1.34 -16.67
N VAL A 193 10.45 -2.08 -17.08
CA VAL A 193 9.54 -1.66 -18.16
C VAL A 193 8.80 -0.38 -17.79
N GLY A 194 8.32 -0.28 -16.54
CA GLY A 194 7.64 0.93 -16.04
C GLY A 194 8.51 2.18 -16.14
N ILE A 195 9.80 2.09 -15.81
CA ILE A 195 10.77 3.19 -15.95
C ILE A 195 10.92 3.56 -17.44
N SER A 196 11.10 2.58 -18.31
CA SER A 196 11.21 2.82 -19.76
C SER A 196 9.99 3.52 -20.36
N ILE A 197 8.79 3.14 -19.90
CA ILE A 197 7.53 3.80 -20.30
C ILE A 197 7.48 5.24 -19.77
N ALA A 198 7.88 5.45 -18.52
CA ALA A 198 7.85 6.79 -17.91
C ALA A 198 8.80 7.76 -18.60
N ASP A 199 9.95 7.26 -19.07
CA ASP A 199 10.92 8.06 -19.81
C ASP A 199 10.50 8.33 -21.26
N HIS A 200 9.76 7.41 -21.89
CA HIS A 200 9.35 7.54 -23.30
C HIS A 200 7.88 7.11 -23.52
N PRO A 201 6.89 7.77 -22.91
CA PRO A 201 5.50 7.34 -22.99
C PRO A 201 4.94 7.44 -24.41
N GLY A 202 4.39 6.31 -24.88
CA GLY A 202 3.81 6.16 -26.21
C GLY A 202 4.81 5.88 -27.33
N LYS A 203 6.12 5.86 -27.04
CA LYS A 203 7.17 5.55 -28.02
C LYS A 203 7.80 4.16 -27.85
N SER A 204 7.54 3.50 -26.73
CA SER A 204 8.03 2.16 -26.45
C SER A 204 7.16 1.09 -27.12
N ALA A 205 7.73 -0.09 -27.37
CA ALA A 205 6.98 -1.27 -27.82
C ALA A 205 6.00 -1.81 -26.73
N PHE A 206 6.06 -1.24 -25.52
CA PHE A 206 5.27 -1.67 -24.37
C PHE A 206 3.94 -0.89 -24.27
N ASN A 207 3.17 -0.87 -25.36
CA ASN A 207 1.88 -0.21 -25.42
C ASN A 207 0.83 -1.13 -26.06
N PRO A 208 -0.25 -1.50 -25.34
CA PRO A 208 -0.51 -1.24 -23.94
C PRO A 208 0.47 -1.96 -23.00
N PHE A 209 0.64 -1.44 -21.79
CA PHE A 209 1.31 -2.13 -20.70
C PHE A 209 0.27 -2.68 -19.74
N PHE A 210 0.16 -4.00 -19.69
CA PHE A 210 -0.79 -4.70 -18.85
C PHE A 210 -0.08 -5.36 -17.68
N ILE A 211 -0.39 -4.93 -16.45
CA ILE A 211 0.19 -5.46 -15.23
C ILE A 211 -0.87 -6.26 -14.49
N TYR A 212 -0.55 -7.50 -14.15
CA TYR A 212 -1.43 -8.31 -13.33
C TYR A 212 -0.69 -8.95 -12.15
N GLY A 213 -1.44 -9.41 -11.17
CA GLY A 213 -0.89 -10.11 -10.01
C GLY A 213 -1.82 -10.04 -8.81
N PRO A 214 -1.53 -10.79 -7.75
CA PRO A 214 -2.40 -10.89 -6.58
C PRO A 214 -2.59 -9.54 -5.86
N SER A 215 -3.62 -9.46 -5.03
CA SER A 215 -3.86 -8.26 -4.22
C SER A 215 -2.69 -8.01 -3.27
N GLY A 216 -2.30 -6.74 -3.11
CA GLY A 216 -1.24 -6.34 -2.19
C GLY A 216 0.20 -6.52 -2.69
N CYS A 217 0.44 -6.95 -3.94
CA CYS A 217 1.79 -7.08 -4.51
C CYS A 217 2.44 -5.77 -4.98
N GLY A 218 1.69 -4.64 -5.02
CA GLY A 218 2.24 -3.34 -5.39
C GLY A 218 1.83 -2.80 -6.76
N LYS A 219 0.84 -3.38 -7.46
CA LYS A 219 0.36 -2.92 -8.79
C LYS A 219 0.04 -1.43 -8.82
N THR A 220 -0.85 -1.00 -7.94
CA THR A 220 -1.27 0.41 -7.83
C THR A 220 -0.09 1.34 -7.56
N HIS A 221 0.91 0.91 -6.78
CA HIS A 221 2.12 1.69 -6.55
C HIS A 221 2.90 1.86 -7.85
N LEU A 222 3.17 0.77 -8.56
CA LEU A 222 3.97 0.80 -9.79
C LEU A 222 3.34 1.68 -10.87
N ILE A 223 2.02 1.52 -11.13
CA ILE A 223 1.35 2.34 -12.16
C ILE A 223 1.28 3.82 -11.78
N ASN A 224 1.14 4.14 -10.48
CA ASN A 224 1.26 5.52 -10.01
C ASN A 224 2.69 6.06 -10.19
N ALA A 225 3.72 5.28 -9.86
CA ALA A 225 5.12 5.67 -10.04
C ALA A 225 5.42 6.00 -11.52
N ILE A 226 4.89 5.21 -12.46
CA ILE A 226 5.00 5.48 -13.90
C ILE A 226 4.34 6.84 -14.23
N GLY A 227 3.13 7.06 -13.72
CA GLY A 227 2.39 8.31 -13.95
C GLY A 227 3.09 9.54 -13.38
N VAL A 228 3.56 9.46 -12.13
CA VAL A 228 4.29 10.53 -11.44
C VAL A 228 5.57 10.88 -12.19
N GLN A 229 6.37 9.88 -12.56
CA GLN A 229 7.62 10.10 -13.31
C GLN A 229 7.32 10.65 -14.71
N SER A 230 6.31 10.12 -15.43
CA SER A 230 5.91 10.63 -16.74
C SER A 230 5.50 12.11 -16.68
N LYS A 231 4.74 12.50 -15.64
CA LYS A 231 4.32 13.88 -15.45
C LYS A 231 5.47 14.81 -15.07
N LYS A 232 6.44 14.30 -14.29
CA LYS A 232 7.67 15.02 -13.94
C LYS A 232 8.56 15.25 -15.15
N THR A 233 8.73 14.22 -16.00
CA THR A 233 9.57 14.29 -17.22
C THR A 233 8.92 15.11 -18.33
N TYR A 234 7.59 15.00 -18.47
CA TYR A 234 6.81 15.69 -19.53
C TYR A 234 5.62 16.47 -18.90
N PRO A 235 5.84 17.64 -18.30
CA PRO A 235 4.79 18.42 -17.63
C PRO A 235 3.63 18.78 -18.56
N GLN A 236 3.88 18.95 -19.87
CA GLN A 236 2.88 19.26 -20.89
C GLN A 236 1.97 18.09 -21.26
N LYS A 237 2.37 16.84 -21.00
CA LYS A 237 1.54 15.68 -21.30
C LYS A 237 0.37 15.57 -20.32
N ARG A 238 -0.77 15.19 -20.86
CA ARG A 238 -1.98 14.91 -20.10
C ARG A 238 -1.91 13.48 -19.56
N VAL A 239 -1.50 13.34 -18.30
CA VAL A 239 -1.45 12.05 -17.59
C VAL A 239 -2.68 11.94 -16.72
N LEU A 240 -3.39 10.82 -16.78
CA LEU A 240 -4.56 10.56 -15.95
C LEU A 240 -4.53 9.15 -15.39
N TYR A 241 -4.64 9.06 -14.06
CA TYR A 241 -4.93 7.82 -13.34
C TYR A 241 -6.42 7.76 -13.02
N VAL A 242 -7.04 6.60 -13.24
CA VAL A 242 -8.43 6.35 -12.89
C VAL A 242 -8.61 4.89 -12.47
N SER A 243 -9.38 4.63 -11.40
CA SER A 243 -9.82 3.26 -11.13
C SER A 243 -10.97 2.88 -12.04
N ALA A 244 -11.09 1.60 -12.39
CA ALA A 244 -12.18 1.08 -13.21
C ALA A 244 -13.55 1.46 -12.64
N ARG A 245 -13.70 1.41 -11.33
CA ARG A 245 -14.93 1.82 -10.64
C ARG A 245 -15.24 3.30 -10.85
N LEU A 246 -14.25 4.18 -10.69
CA LEU A 246 -14.46 5.62 -10.89
C LEU A 246 -14.82 5.94 -12.34
N PHE A 247 -14.14 5.32 -13.31
CA PHE A 247 -14.47 5.42 -14.72
C PHE A 247 -15.93 5.02 -14.98
N GLN A 248 -16.38 3.90 -14.40
CA GLN A 248 -17.77 3.42 -14.55
C GLN A 248 -18.78 4.41 -13.96
N VAL A 249 -18.49 4.99 -12.79
CA VAL A 249 -19.36 6.01 -12.16
C VAL A 249 -19.45 7.24 -13.05
N GLN A 250 -18.31 7.76 -13.53
CA GLN A 250 -18.28 8.94 -14.42
C GLN A 250 -19.01 8.67 -15.73
N TYR A 251 -18.86 7.48 -16.33
CA TYR A 251 -19.58 7.06 -17.52
C TYR A 251 -21.09 7.03 -17.28
N THR A 252 -21.53 6.44 -16.18
CA THR A 252 -22.96 6.34 -15.82
C THR A 252 -23.58 7.73 -15.64
N ASP A 253 -22.85 8.63 -14.99
CA ASP A 253 -23.28 10.03 -14.81
C ASP A 253 -23.34 10.78 -16.15
N ALA A 254 -22.39 10.56 -17.05
CA ALA A 254 -22.41 11.13 -18.40
C ALA A 254 -23.61 10.63 -19.21
N VAL A 255 -23.96 9.34 -19.11
CA VAL A 255 -25.17 8.77 -19.75
C VAL A 255 -26.43 9.42 -19.19
N ARG A 256 -26.55 9.58 -17.86
CA ARG A 256 -27.72 10.22 -17.22
C ARG A 256 -27.89 11.69 -17.64
N ARG A 257 -26.79 12.39 -17.91
CA ARG A 257 -26.76 13.80 -18.29
C ARG A 257 -26.78 14.03 -19.81
N ASN A 258 -26.83 12.97 -20.62
CA ASN A 258 -26.68 13.03 -22.09
C ASN A 258 -25.38 13.66 -22.57
N THR A 259 -24.29 13.55 -21.81
CA THR A 259 -22.95 14.10 -22.11
C THR A 259 -21.92 13.01 -22.42
N THR A 260 -22.37 11.88 -22.96
CA THR A 260 -21.50 10.74 -23.26
C THR A 260 -20.39 11.09 -24.27
N ASN A 261 -20.70 11.92 -25.26
CA ASN A 261 -19.70 12.38 -26.24
C ASN A 261 -18.59 13.22 -25.58
N ASP A 262 -18.94 14.10 -24.65
CA ASP A 262 -17.96 14.91 -23.94
C ASP A 262 -17.05 14.04 -23.05
N PHE A 263 -17.64 13.01 -22.41
CA PHE A 263 -16.90 12.02 -21.65
C PHE A 263 -15.89 11.27 -22.54
N ILE A 264 -16.31 10.79 -23.71
CA ILE A 264 -15.42 10.10 -24.65
C ILE A 264 -14.32 11.05 -25.14
N ASN A 265 -14.65 12.25 -25.56
CA ASN A 265 -13.68 13.25 -26.04
C ASN A 265 -12.66 13.61 -24.97
N PHE A 266 -13.10 13.73 -23.71
CA PHE A 266 -12.20 13.97 -22.58
C PHE A 266 -11.14 12.86 -22.45
N TYR A 267 -11.56 11.61 -22.40
CA TYR A 267 -10.62 10.49 -22.28
C TYR A 267 -9.72 10.32 -23.51
N GLN A 268 -10.26 10.59 -24.71
CA GLN A 268 -9.49 10.55 -25.97
C GLN A 268 -8.41 11.63 -26.06
N SER A 269 -8.52 12.70 -25.27
CA SER A 269 -7.54 13.78 -25.22
C SER A 269 -6.34 13.46 -24.29
N ILE A 270 -6.32 12.35 -23.60
CA ILE A 270 -5.27 11.97 -22.65
C ILE A 270 -4.04 11.42 -23.41
N ASP A 271 -2.84 11.75 -22.94
CA ASP A 271 -1.58 11.26 -23.53
C ASP A 271 -1.07 9.99 -22.85
N VAL A 272 -1.31 9.86 -21.53
CA VAL A 272 -0.97 8.66 -20.74
C VAL A 272 -2.17 8.30 -19.89
N LEU A 273 -2.88 7.25 -20.28
CA LEU A 273 -4.05 6.76 -19.55
C LEU A 273 -3.66 5.56 -18.70
N ILE A 274 -3.89 5.67 -17.39
CA ILE A 274 -3.63 4.62 -16.40
C ILE A 274 -4.96 4.18 -15.80
N VAL A 275 -5.30 2.90 -15.97
CA VAL A 275 -6.55 2.33 -15.44
C VAL A 275 -6.22 1.20 -14.48
N ASP A 276 -6.69 1.34 -13.25
CA ASP A 276 -6.49 0.35 -12.18
C ASP A 276 -7.74 -0.50 -11.95
N ASP A 277 -7.52 -1.75 -11.55
CA ASP A 277 -8.56 -2.72 -11.17
C ASP A 277 -9.60 -3.00 -12.28
N ILE A 278 -9.15 -3.20 -13.53
CA ILE A 278 -10.05 -3.40 -14.69
C ILE A 278 -10.97 -4.62 -14.58
N GLN A 279 -10.65 -5.62 -13.73
CA GLN A 279 -11.52 -6.77 -13.45
C GLN A 279 -12.89 -6.34 -12.89
N GLU A 280 -13.02 -5.15 -12.31
CA GLU A 280 -14.31 -4.64 -11.81
C GLU A 280 -15.34 -4.38 -12.93
N TRP A 281 -14.90 -4.27 -14.20
CA TRP A 281 -15.81 -4.10 -15.34
C TRP A 281 -16.42 -5.38 -15.86
N ALA A 282 -16.07 -6.55 -15.38
CA ALA A 282 -16.53 -7.86 -15.85
C ALA A 282 -18.08 -7.93 -16.00
N THR A 283 -18.81 -7.25 -15.11
CA THR A 283 -20.28 -7.21 -15.11
C THR A 283 -20.88 -5.99 -15.84
N SER A 284 -20.06 -5.19 -16.55
CA SER A 284 -20.47 -3.89 -17.10
C SER A 284 -20.22 -3.77 -18.62
N PRO A 285 -20.94 -4.51 -19.46
CA PRO A 285 -20.66 -4.60 -20.91
C PRO A 285 -20.72 -3.24 -21.63
N ARG A 286 -21.61 -2.32 -21.23
CA ARG A 286 -21.70 -0.97 -21.83
C ARG A 286 -20.46 -0.12 -21.52
N THR A 287 -19.94 -0.24 -20.31
CA THR A 287 -18.70 0.44 -19.92
C THR A 287 -17.51 -0.09 -20.72
N LEU A 288 -17.42 -1.41 -20.89
CA LEU A 288 -16.39 -2.07 -21.71
C LEU A 288 -16.46 -1.64 -23.19
N ASP A 289 -17.66 -1.52 -23.77
CA ASP A 289 -17.81 -1.06 -25.14
C ASP A 289 -17.36 0.40 -25.31
N THR A 290 -17.69 1.27 -24.36
CA THR A 290 -17.24 2.68 -24.38
C THR A 290 -15.73 2.76 -24.18
N PHE A 291 -15.18 1.99 -23.25
CA PHE A 291 -13.74 1.93 -23.04
C PHE A 291 -13.01 1.41 -24.28
N PHE A 292 -13.56 0.44 -24.99
CA PHE A 292 -12.97 -0.04 -26.25
C PHE A 292 -12.80 1.09 -27.28
N HIS A 293 -13.79 1.96 -27.44
CA HIS A 293 -13.70 3.09 -28.37
C HIS A 293 -12.62 4.09 -27.95
N ILE A 294 -12.50 4.37 -26.65
CA ILE A 294 -11.44 5.23 -26.11
C ILE A 294 -10.07 4.58 -26.30
N PHE A 295 -9.95 3.30 -25.95
CA PHE A 295 -8.72 2.53 -26.07
C PHE A 295 -8.23 2.50 -27.53
N ASP A 296 -9.10 2.13 -28.48
CA ASP A 296 -8.73 2.03 -29.90
C ASP A 296 -8.29 3.39 -30.48
N HIS A 297 -8.92 4.48 -30.05
CA HIS A 297 -8.50 5.83 -30.43
C HIS A 297 -7.11 6.18 -29.91
N LEU A 298 -6.87 5.99 -28.60
CA LEU A 298 -5.59 6.27 -27.96
C LEU A 298 -4.47 5.42 -28.53
N PHE A 299 -4.73 4.12 -28.72
CA PHE A 299 -3.78 3.16 -29.27
C PHE A 299 -3.34 3.54 -30.69
N ARG A 300 -4.29 3.88 -31.58
CA ARG A 300 -4.00 4.33 -32.95
C ARG A 300 -3.18 5.62 -33.01
N LEU A 301 -3.38 6.51 -32.05
CA LEU A 301 -2.58 7.77 -31.95
C LEU A 301 -1.24 7.58 -31.23
N GLY A 302 -0.85 6.37 -30.87
CA GLY A 302 0.38 6.11 -30.13
C GLY A 302 0.42 6.70 -28.74
N LYS A 303 -0.75 6.94 -28.13
CA LYS A 303 -0.84 7.38 -26.74
C LYS A 303 -0.58 6.19 -25.80
N GLN A 304 0.07 6.43 -24.67
CA GLN A 304 0.39 5.35 -23.73
C GLN A 304 -0.85 4.90 -22.94
N ILE A 305 -1.05 3.59 -22.91
CA ILE A 305 -2.12 2.96 -22.11
C ILE A 305 -1.46 2.00 -21.11
N ILE A 306 -1.83 2.11 -19.84
CA ILE A 306 -1.36 1.26 -18.75
C ILE A 306 -2.59 0.70 -18.03
N LEU A 307 -2.64 -0.61 -17.90
CA LEU A 307 -3.77 -1.33 -17.30
C LEU A 307 -3.28 -2.18 -16.15
N ALA A 308 -4.01 -2.19 -15.03
CA ALA A 308 -3.73 -3.10 -13.92
C ALA A 308 -4.94 -3.97 -13.59
N SER A 309 -4.67 -5.24 -13.23
CA SER A 309 -5.68 -6.24 -12.88
C SER A 309 -5.21 -7.19 -11.80
N ASP A 310 -6.12 -7.89 -11.15
CA ASP A 310 -5.82 -8.97 -10.21
C ASP A 310 -5.49 -10.30 -10.92
N ARG A 311 -5.78 -10.40 -12.24
CA ARG A 311 -5.60 -11.61 -13.07
C ARG A 311 -5.19 -11.26 -14.51
N PRO A 312 -4.59 -12.21 -15.27
CA PRO A 312 -4.20 -11.97 -16.66
C PRO A 312 -5.41 -11.75 -17.56
N PRO A 313 -5.23 -11.16 -18.78
CA PRO A 313 -6.33 -10.90 -19.71
C PRO A 313 -7.17 -12.14 -20.06
N VAL A 314 -6.54 -13.31 -20.16
CA VAL A 314 -7.21 -14.58 -20.52
C VAL A 314 -8.25 -15.02 -19.47
N ASP A 315 -8.09 -14.57 -18.22
CA ASP A 315 -8.97 -14.92 -17.09
C ASP A 315 -9.97 -13.79 -16.76
N LEU A 316 -10.09 -12.78 -17.63
CA LEU A 316 -11.06 -11.69 -17.45
C LEU A 316 -12.43 -12.10 -18.00
N ASP A 317 -13.22 -12.77 -17.16
CA ASP A 317 -14.59 -13.14 -17.51
C ASP A 317 -15.44 -11.91 -17.89
N GLY A 318 -16.33 -12.06 -18.90
CA GLY A 318 -17.24 -10.99 -19.33
C GLY A 318 -16.61 -9.92 -20.22
N VAL A 319 -15.30 -9.95 -20.45
CA VAL A 319 -14.61 -9.06 -21.40
C VAL A 319 -14.64 -9.69 -22.79
N LYS A 320 -15.06 -8.92 -23.81
CA LYS A 320 -15.14 -9.40 -25.19
C LYS A 320 -13.75 -9.69 -25.77
N ASP A 321 -13.62 -10.73 -26.59
CA ASP A 321 -12.36 -11.17 -27.23
C ASP A 321 -11.60 -10.05 -27.94
N ARG A 322 -12.34 -9.11 -28.57
CA ARG A 322 -11.73 -7.95 -29.24
C ARG A 322 -10.92 -7.06 -28.28
N LEU A 323 -11.34 -6.91 -27.01
CA LEU A 323 -10.61 -6.18 -25.99
C LEU A 323 -9.45 -6.99 -25.43
N LEU A 324 -9.66 -8.29 -25.17
CA LEU A 324 -8.63 -9.21 -24.71
C LEU A 324 -7.45 -9.26 -25.69
N THR A 325 -7.75 -9.34 -27.00
CA THR A 325 -6.73 -9.27 -28.05
C THR A 325 -5.95 -7.94 -28.01
N ARG A 326 -6.65 -6.82 -27.79
CA ARG A 326 -6.01 -5.50 -27.67
C ARG A 326 -5.14 -5.37 -26.43
N PHE A 327 -5.57 -5.90 -25.29
CA PHE A 327 -4.76 -5.93 -24.06
C PHE A 327 -3.48 -6.74 -24.25
N SER A 328 -3.53 -7.76 -25.12
CA SER A 328 -2.41 -8.65 -25.42
C SER A 328 -1.48 -8.14 -26.54
N CYS A 329 -1.81 -7.03 -27.22
CA CYS A 329 -0.96 -6.50 -28.30
C CYS A 329 0.36 -5.90 -27.82
N GLY A 330 0.43 -5.48 -26.56
CA GLY A 330 1.63 -4.90 -25.94
C GLY A 330 2.36 -5.89 -25.03
N LEU A 331 2.81 -5.40 -23.88
CA LEU A 331 3.46 -6.24 -22.88
C LEU A 331 2.50 -6.58 -21.74
N ILE A 332 2.36 -7.86 -21.46
CA ILE A 332 1.71 -8.38 -20.26
C ILE A 332 2.82 -8.76 -19.27
N ALA A 333 2.79 -8.19 -18.08
CA ALA A 333 3.78 -8.45 -17.03
C ALA A 333 3.09 -8.87 -15.75
N GLU A 334 3.56 -9.97 -15.18
CA GLU A 334 3.13 -10.42 -13.86
C GLU A 334 3.92 -9.69 -12.77
N LEU A 335 3.21 -9.22 -11.76
CA LEU A 335 3.78 -8.74 -10.53
C LEU A 335 3.53 -9.80 -9.45
N GLU A 336 4.53 -10.63 -9.22
CA GLU A 336 4.46 -11.73 -8.28
C GLU A 336 4.42 -11.26 -6.82
N LYS A 337 4.04 -12.16 -5.92
CA LYS A 337 4.16 -11.89 -4.48
C LYS A 337 5.63 -11.69 -4.10
N PRO A 338 5.96 -10.67 -3.29
CA PRO A 338 7.33 -10.49 -2.81
C PRO A 338 7.77 -11.69 -1.96
N ASN A 339 9.00 -12.10 -2.13
CA ASN A 339 9.64 -13.08 -1.26
C ASN A 339 9.97 -12.45 0.11
N VAL A 340 10.35 -13.28 1.08
CA VAL A 340 10.64 -12.82 2.46
C VAL A 340 11.74 -11.76 2.48
N GLN A 341 12.78 -11.89 1.65
CA GLN A 341 13.85 -10.91 1.60
C GLN A 341 13.37 -9.54 1.12
N LEU A 342 12.59 -9.50 0.04
CA LEU A 342 12.00 -8.26 -0.45
C LEU A 342 11.04 -7.64 0.58
N CYS A 343 10.29 -8.46 1.33
CA CYS A 343 9.46 -7.98 2.44
C CYS A 343 10.30 -7.31 3.54
N ILE A 344 11.47 -7.88 3.88
CA ILE A 344 12.40 -7.28 4.83
C ILE A 344 12.90 -5.94 4.30
N ASP A 345 13.37 -5.90 3.05
CA ASP A 345 13.92 -4.70 2.43
C ASP A 345 12.88 -3.56 2.37
N ILE A 346 11.60 -3.90 2.07
CA ILE A 346 10.48 -2.96 2.08
C ILE A 346 10.25 -2.42 3.50
N LEU A 347 10.20 -3.30 4.51
CA LEU A 347 10.00 -2.89 5.90
C LEU A 347 11.14 -2.00 6.40
N GLU A 348 12.39 -2.38 6.14
CA GLU A 348 13.56 -1.58 6.53
C GLU A 348 13.59 -0.21 5.85
N SER A 349 13.28 -0.17 4.53
CA SER A 349 13.21 1.08 3.79
C SER A 349 12.14 1.99 4.38
N LYS A 350 10.98 1.43 4.72
CA LYS A 350 9.88 2.18 5.33
C LYS A 350 10.23 2.64 6.76
N CYS A 351 10.83 1.77 7.57
CA CYS A 351 11.30 2.14 8.91
C CYS A 351 12.31 3.28 8.87
N ARG A 352 13.28 3.23 7.94
CA ARG A 352 14.27 4.31 7.77
C ARG A 352 13.62 5.64 7.37
N ARG A 353 12.66 5.61 6.44
CA ARG A 353 11.94 6.80 6.00
C ARG A 353 11.08 7.40 7.10
N ASP A 354 10.39 6.55 7.87
CA ASP A 354 9.44 6.96 8.91
C ASP A 354 10.15 7.18 10.28
N GLY A 355 11.49 7.03 10.34
CA GLY A 355 12.30 7.23 11.56
C GLY A 355 12.04 6.20 12.66
N LEU A 356 11.59 4.99 12.30
CA LEU A 356 11.24 3.93 13.24
C LEU A 356 12.45 3.07 13.60
N LYS A 357 12.63 2.82 14.90
CA LYS A 357 13.62 1.87 15.40
C LYS A 357 12.90 0.56 15.76
N ILE A 358 12.94 -0.42 14.88
CA ILE A 358 12.37 -1.75 15.09
C ILE A 358 13.51 -2.76 15.12
N PRO A 359 13.58 -3.68 16.10
CA PRO A 359 14.60 -4.73 16.16
C PRO A 359 14.54 -5.62 14.90
N ALA A 360 15.70 -6.04 14.38
CA ALA A 360 15.80 -6.86 13.17
C ALA A 360 15.01 -8.18 13.27
N GLU A 361 14.99 -8.81 14.46
CA GLU A 361 14.20 -9.99 14.72
C GLU A 361 12.69 -9.78 14.55
N VAL A 362 12.18 -8.60 14.93
CA VAL A 362 10.77 -8.22 14.74
C VAL A 362 10.47 -8.00 13.27
N ILE A 363 11.36 -7.33 12.53
CA ILE A 363 11.22 -7.12 11.07
C ILE A 363 11.16 -8.46 10.36
N GLN A 364 12.07 -9.38 10.70
CA GLN A 364 12.11 -10.72 10.12
C GLN A 364 10.84 -11.51 10.42
N PHE A 365 10.34 -11.42 11.65
CA PHE A 365 9.10 -12.08 12.06
C PHE A 365 7.89 -11.55 11.29
N ILE A 366 7.77 -10.21 11.13
CA ILE A 366 6.70 -9.59 10.33
C ILE A 366 6.77 -10.06 8.88
N ALA A 367 7.97 -10.03 8.27
CA ALA A 367 8.17 -10.41 6.88
C ALA A 367 7.79 -11.88 6.59
N GLN A 368 8.09 -12.78 7.52
CA GLN A 368 7.75 -14.20 7.42
C GLN A 368 6.25 -14.47 7.59
N THR A 369 5.57 -13.68 8.42
CA THR A 369 4.18 -13.93 8.79
C THR A 369 3.17 -13.25 7.84
N ALA A 370 3.53 -12.16 7.20
CA ALA A 370 2.61 -11.38 6.35
C ALA A 370 2.38 -11.96 4.94
N ASN A 371 2.81 -13.20 4.66
CA ASN A 371 2.49 -13.97 3.44
C ASN A 371 2.73 -13.25 2.10
N GLY A 372 3.71 -12.33 2.03
CA GLY A 372 4.05 -11.62 0.80
C GLY A 372 3.02 -10.58 0.34
N SER A 373 2.19 -10.06 1.25
CA SER A 373 1.30 -8.93 0.97
C SER A 373 1.92 -7.63 1.50
N VAL A 374 2.35 -6.74 0.59
CA VAL A 374 2.90 -5.41 0.98
C VAL A 374 1.87 -4.59 1.74
N ARG A 375 0.58 -4.72 1.40
CA ARG A 375 -0.52 -4.03 2.11
C ARG A 375 -0.62 -4.49 3.56
N ASP A 376 -0.47 -5.79 3.82
CA ASP A 376 -0.52 -6.34 5.17
C ASP A 376 0.74 -5.94 5.97
N LEU A 377 1.92 -5.94 5.32
CA LEU A 377 3.15 -5.40 5.91
C LEU A 377 2.97 -3.94 6.37
N GLU A 378 2.41 -3.10 5.50
CA GLU A 378 2.12 -1.70 5.82
C GLU A 378 1.09 -1.57 6.95
N GLY A 379 0.04 -2.37 6.95
CA GLY A 379 -0.97 -2.39 8.00
C GLY A 379 -0.41 -2.78 9.36
N VAL A 380 0.46 -3.81 9.40
CA VAL A 380 1.14 -4.23 10.63
C VAL A 380 2.07 -3.12 11.12
N LEU A 381 2.89 -2.55 10.24
CA LEU A 381 3.83 -1.49 10.60
C LEU A 381 3.10 -0.26 11.16
N ASN A 382 2.05 0.21 10.48
CA ASN A 382 1.24 1.33 10.93
C ASN A 382 0.58 1.06 12.30
N SER A 383 0.14 -0.18 12.52
CA SER A 383 -0.44 -0.60 13.80
C SER A 383 0.62 -0.59 14.91
N LEU A 384 1.81 -1.14 14.65
CA LEU A 384 2.93 -1.13 15.61
C LEU A 384 3.34 0.29 15.98
N MET A 385 3.40 1.20 15.00
CA MET A 385 3.67 2.61 15.23
C MET A 385 2.62 3.24 16.14
N ALA A 386 1.33 3.04 15.83
CA ALA A 386 0.25 3.58 16.63
C ALA A 386 0.32 3.07 18.08
N TYR A 387 0.56 1.77 18.29
CA TYR A 387 0.73 1.22 19.63
C TYR A 387 1.96 1.79 20.34
N SER A 388 3.09 1.91 19.66
CA SER A 388 4.32 2.48 20.25
C SER A 388 4.12 3.93 20.71
N ILE A 389 3.42 4.73 19.91
CA ILE A 389 3.11 6.13 20.23
C ILE A 389 2.11 6.22 21.40
N VAL A 390 1.00 5.47 21.34
CA VAL A 390 -0.06 5.55 22.36
C VAL A 390 0.41 5.11 23.73
N TYR A 391 1.22 4.04 23.79
CA TYR A 391 1.68 3.46 25.05
C TYR A 391 3.07 3.91 25.44
N ASN A 392 3.73 4.79 24.66
CA ASN A 392 5.11 5.23 24.83
C ASN A 392 6.07 4.06 25.12
N SER A 393 5.86 2.95 24.39
CA SER A 393 6.59 1.70 24.59
C SER A 393 7.43 1.37 23.35
N ASN A 394 8.57 0.73 23.59
CA ASN A 394 9.38 0.20 22.49
C ASN A 394 8.65 -0.92 21.77
N ILE A 395 8.90 -1.03 20.46
CA ILE A 395 8.38 -2.13 19.65
C ILE A 395 9.20 -3.37 19.95
N ASP A 396 8.59 -4.34 20.63
CA ASP A 396 9.18 -5.64 20.96
C ASP A 396 8.45 -6.78 20.25
N MET A 397 8.97 -7.99 20.38
CA MET A 397 8.39 -9.20 19.79
C MET A 397 6.97 -9.47 20.29
N ARG A 398 6.69 -9.22 21.57
CA ARG A 398 5.36 -9.45 22.17
C ARG A 398 4.31 -8.55 21.58
N LEU A 399 4.66 -7.28 21.34
CA LEU A 399 3.78 -6.33 20.67
C LEU A 399 3.55 -6.74 19.22
N ALA A 400 4.61 -7.14 18.50
CA ALA A 400 4.52 -7.60 17.12
C ALA A 400 3.58 -8.82 16.97
N GLU A 401 3.74 -9.84 17.80
CA GLU A 401 2.85 -11.02 17.83
C GLU A 401 1.38 -10.64 18.06
N ARG A 402 1.14 -9.72 18.99
CA ARG A 402 -0.22 -9.26 19.33
C ARG A 402 -0.87 -8.51 18.16
N VAL A 403 -0.11 -7.66 17.49
CA VAL A 403 -0.59 -6.86 16.36
C VAL A 403 -0.83 -7.75 15.15
N ILE A 404 0.10 -8.62 14.81
CA ILE A 404 -0.01 -9.51 13.65
C ILE A 404 -1.23 -10.42 13.76
N LYS A 405 -1.48 -11.04 14.93
CA LYS A 405 -2.67 -11.86 15.17
C LYS A 405 -4.00 -11.14 14.91
N ARG A 406 -4.00 -9.80 14.95
CA ARG A 406 -5.20 -8.97 14.72
C ARG A 406 -5.26 -8.36 13.33
N ALA A 407 -4.10 -8.03 12.76
CA ALA A 407 -4.00 -7.27 11.51
C ALA A 407 -3.91 -8.15 10.27
N VAL A 408 -3.24 -9.29 10.39
CA VAL A 408 -3.06 -10.23 9.29
C VAL A 408 -4.05 -11.37 9.48
N LYS A 409 -4.87 -11.63 8.47
CA LYS A 409 -5.43 -12.97 8.33
C LYS A 409 -4.22 -13.87 8.13
N VAL A 410 -3.72 -14.48 9.20
CA VAL A 410 -2.84 -15.63 9.05
C VAL A 410 -3.61 -16.56 8.14
N ASP A 411 -3.20 -16.63 6.88
CA ASP A 411 -3.75 -17.60 5.96
C ASP A 411 -3.45 -18.95 6.59
N ASN A 412 -4.37 -19.41 7.40
CA ASN A 412 -4.60 -20.81 7.58
C ASN A 412 -5.06 -21.28 6.19
N ASN A 413 -4.13 -21.36 5.24
CA ASN A 413 -4.36 -22.09 4.02
C ASN A 413 -4.70 -23.49 4.53
N PRO A 414 -5.97 -23.91 4.48
CA PRO A 414 -6.30 -25.22 5.00
C PRO A 414 -5.42 -26.19 4.24
N LEU A 415 -4.59 -26.93 4.97
CA LEU A 415 -3.74 -27.98 4.42
C LEU A 415 -4.55 -28.71 3.36
N THR A 416 -4.12 -28.67 2.10
CA THR A 416 -4.79 -29.39 1.04
C THR A 416 -4.43 -30.87 1.13
N VAL A 417 -5.26 -31.73 0.56
CA VAL A 417 -4.95 -33.17 0.51
C VAL A 417 -3.65 -33.42 -0.23
N ASP A 418 -3.35 -32.61 -1.24
CA ASP A 418 -2.11 -32.69 -2.04
C ASP A 418 -0.87 -32.29 -1.22
N ASP A 419 -0.95 -31.23 -0.39
CA ASP A 419 0.13 -30.84 0.52
C ASP A 419 0.44 -31.94 1.54
N ILE A 420 -0.61 -32.56 2.09
CA ILE A 420 -0.47 -33.66 3.04
C ILE A 420 0.18 -34.85 2.36
N LEU A 421 -0.31 -35.24 1.18
CA LEU A 421 0.22 -36.35 0.41
C LEU A 421 1.70 -36.12 0.05
N GLU A 422 2.06 -34.93 -0.40
CA GLU A 422 3.44 -34.56 -0.74
C GLU A 422 4.38 -34.77 0.46
N LYS A 423 4.02 -34.24 1.63
CA LYS A 423 4.83 -34.33 2.82
C LYS A 423 4.97 -35.75 3.36
N VAL A 424 3.87 -36.52 3.34
CA VAL A 424 3.93 -37.93 3.71
C VAL A 424 4.83 -38.70 2.73
N CYS A 425 4.70 -38.44 1.42
CA CYS A 425 5.56 -39.07 0.41
C CYS A 425 7.03 -38.68 0.58
N GLN A 426 7.36 -37.46 0.89
CA GLN A 426 8.71 -36.98 1.17
C GLN A 426 9.31 -37.69 2.39
N HIS A 427 8.53 -37.84 3.46
CA HIS A 427 8.98 -38.51 4.69
C HIS A 427 9.33 -39.97 4.47
N PHE A 428 8.51 -40.69 3.68
CA PHE A 428 8.74 -42.12 3.39
C PHE A 428 9.60 -42.38 2.15
N GLY A 429 10.10 -41.34 1.46
CA GLY A 429 10.92 -41.50 0.26
C GLY A 429 10.17 -42.12 -0.94
N VAL A 430 8.85 -41.95 -1.02
CA VAL A 430 7.98 -42.57 -2.01
C VAL A 430 7.48 -41.50 -3.00
N SER A 431 7.48 -41.82 -4.31
CA SER A 431 6.90 -40.90 -5.29
C SER A 431 5.36 -40.93 -5.24
N GLN A 432 4.72 -39.75 -5.41
CA GLN A 432 3.25 -39.65 -5.45
C GLN A 432 2.60 -40.56 -6.50
N GLN A 433 3.25 -40.73 -7.67
CA GLN A 433 2.76 -41.63 -8.74
C GLN A 433 2.61 -43.07 -8.26
N ASN A 434 3.53 -43.57 -7.39
CA ASN A 434 3.44 -44.88 -6.82
C ASN A 434 2.28 -45.04 -5.81
N VAL A 435 1.93 -43.93 -5.12
CA VAL A 435 0.80 -43.93 -4.18
C VAL A 435 -0.53 -44.07 -4.94
N PHE A 436 -0.67 -43.50 -6.12
CA PHE A 436 -1.87 -43.63 -6.96
C PHE A 436 -1.99 -44.98 -7.64
N SER A 437 -0.92 -45.78 -7.69
CA SER A 437 -0.91 -47.12 -8.31
C SER A 437 -1.81 -48.12 -7.57
N LYS A 438 -2.17 -49.23 -8.23
CA LYS A 438 -2.92 -50.34 -7.61
C LYS A 438 -2.03 -51.26 -6.78
N SER A 439 -0.74 -50.93 -6.59
CA SER A 439 0.21 -51.77 -5.85
C SER A 439 -0.19 -51.97 -4.37
N ARG A 440 -0.03 -53.19 -3.85
CA ARG A 440 -0.32 -53.57 -2.47
C ARG A 440 0.94 -53.72 -1.61
N LYS A 441 2.09 -53.19 -2.06
CA LYS A 441 3.30 -53.16 -1.25
C LYS A 441 3.05 -52.51 0.09
N ARG A 442 3.57 -53.09 1.19
CA ARG A 442 3.28 -52.64 2.55
C ARG A 442 3.56 -51.18 2.78
N GLU A 443 4.68 -50.68 2.27
CA GLU A 443 5.09 -49.28 2.38
C GLU A 443 4.08 -48.30 1.70
N LEU A 444 3.64 -48.64 0.47
CA LEU A 444 2.67 -47.84 -0.25
C LEU A 444 1.28 -47.83 0.39
N VAL A 445 0.90 -48.95 1.00
CA VAL A 445 -0.35 -49.08 1.75
C VAL A 445 -0.29 -48.18 3.01
N GLN A 446 0.85 -48.21 3.73
CA GLN A 446 1.05 -47.36 4.91
C GLN A 446 0.99 -45.88 4.56
N VAL A 447 1.67 -45.45 3.51
CA VAL A 447 1.64 -44.04 3.03
C VAL A 447 0.21 -43.61 2.67
N ARG A 448 -0.55 -44.46 1.94
CA ARG A 448 -1.96 -44.16 1.59
C ARG A 448 -2.84 -44.04 2.85
N GLN A 449 -2.75 -44.99 3.76
CA GLN A 449 -3.55 -44.99 4.99
C GLN A 449 -3.26 -43.77 5.84
N LEU A 450 -1.98 -43.41 6.00
CA LEU A 450 -1.55 -42.28 6.77
C LEU A 450 -2.00 -40.96 6.09
N SER A 451 -1.84 -40.85 4.78
CA SER A 451 -2.30 -39.66 4.02
C SER A 451 -3.82 -39.49 4.12
N MET A 452 -4.61 -40.55 4.05
CA MET A 452 -6.07 -40.51 4.23
C MET A 452 -6.45 -40.08 5.65
N TYR A 453 -5.79 -40.61 6.67
CA TYR A 453 -6.01 -40.27 8.07
C TYR A 453 -5.69 -38.78 8.33
N LEU A 454 -4.53 -38.31 7.91
CA LEU A 454 -4.12 -36.93 8.09
C LEU A 454 -5.02 -35.96 7.27
N ALA A 455 -5.41 -36.34 6.04
CA ALA A 455 -6.37 -35.59 5.26
C ALA A 455 -7.72 -35.42 5.96
N GLN A 456 -8.25 -36.50 6.55
CA GLN A 456 -9.49 -36.47 7.33
C GLN A 456 -9.36 -35.60 8.60
N LYS A 457 -8.21 -35.68 9.28
CA LYS A 457 -7.93 -34.93 10.51
C LYS A 457 -7.77 -33.43 10.29
N TYR A 458 -7.08 -33.01 9.22
CA TYR A 458 -6.68 -31.63 8.98
C TYR A 458 -7.48 -30.89 7.89
N THR A 459 -8.22 -31.64 7.05
CA THR A 459 -9.10 -31.03 6.05
C THR A 459 -10.57 -31.25 6.42
N LYS A 460 -11.43 -30.30 6.06
CA LYS A 460 -12.89 -30.45 6.26
C LYS A 460 -13.55 -31.23 5.13
N MET A 461 -12.78 -31.98 4.33
CA MET A 461 -13.30 -32.70 3.16
C MET A 461 -14.02 -34.00 3.55
N PRO A 462 -15.11 -34.36 2.86
CA PRO A 462 -15.79 -35.64 3.07
C PRO A 462 -14.90 -36.80 2.59
N ALA A 463 -15.00 -37.96 3.27
CA ALA A 463 -14.20 -39.16 2.99
C ALA A 463 -14.27 -39.62 1.52
N SER A 464 -15.43 -39.44 0.86
CA SER A 464 -15.59 -39.75 -0.57
C SER A 464 -14.66 -38.89 -1.44
N ARG A 465 -14.49 -37.61 -1.13
CA ARG A 465 -13.60 -36.71 -1.88
C ARG A 465 -12.13 -37.00 -1.63
N ILE A 466 -11.77 -37.29 -0.36
CA ILE A 466 -10.42 -37.69 0.02
C ILE A 466 -10.02 -38.99 -0.73
N GLY A 467 -10.92 -39.95 -0.80
CA GLY A 467 -10.66 -41.20 -1.53
C GLY A 467 -10.43 -40.98 -3.02
N GLN A 468 -11.21 -40.13 -3.66
CA GLN A 468 -11.02 -39.74 -5.07
C GLN A 468 -9.64 -39.13 -5.32
N LEU A 469 -9.19 -38.22 -4.44
CA LEU A 469 -7.91 -37.52 -4.57
C LEU A 469 -6.71 -38.44 -4.24
N ILE A 470 -6.86 -39.45 -3.35
CA ILE A 470 -5.78 -40.39 -2.98
C ILE A 470 -5.96 -41.73 -3.72
N GLY A 471 -5.92 -41.67 -5.05
CA GLY A 471 -5.87 -42.85 -5.91
C GLY A 471 -7.23 -43.49 -6.25
N GLY A 472 -8.32 -42.69 -6.29
CA GLY A 472 -9.65 -43.15 -6.75
C GLY A 472 -10.24 -44.25 -5.87
N ARG A 473 -10.19 -44.09 -4.54
CA ARG A 473 -10.69 -45.06 -3.56
C ARG A 473 -12.07 -44.69 -3.03
N ASP A 474 -12.84 -45.73 -2.64
CA ASP A 474 -14.16 -45.56 -2.08
C ASP A 474 -14.11 -44.99 -0.65
N HIS A 475 -15.17 -44.33 -0.23
CA HIS A 475 -15.30 -43.75 1.11
C HIS A 475 -15.09 -44.79 2.23
N SER A 476 -15.55 -46.03 2.03
CA SER A 476 -15.36 -47.15 2.96
C SER A 476 -13.88 -47.50 3.17
N THR A 477 -13.08 -47.46 2.09
CA THR A 477 -11.63 -47.62 2.15
C THR A 477 -10.95 -46.54 2.97
N VAL A 478 -11.39 -45.31 2.85
CA VAL A 478 -10.86 -44.17 3.64
C VAL A 478 -11.19 -44.35 5.12
N LEU A 479 -12.43 -44.63 5.47
CA LEU A 479 -12.83 -44.86 6.87
C LEU A 479 -12.10 -46.04 7.50
N HIS A 480 -11.96 -47.16 6.78
CA HIS A 480 -11.18 -48.30 7.25
C HIS A 480 -9.70 -47.94 7.45
N SER A 481 -9.11 -47.19 6.54
CA SER A 481 -7.73 -46.72 6.62
C SER A 481 -7.52 -45.82 7.84
N CYS A 482 -8.41 -44.91 8.13
CA CYS A 482 -8.36 -44.04 9.30
C CYS A 482 -8.45 -44.86 10.61
N SER A 483 -9.39 -45.78 10.69
CA SER A 483 -9.53 -46.65 11.85
C SER A 483 -8.27 -47.55 12.09
N ALA A 484 -7.68 -48.05 11.01
CA ALA A 484 -6.44 -48.86 11.09
C ALA A 484 -5.26 -48.02 11.61
N VAL A 485 -5.10 -46.78 11.15
CA VAL A 485 -4.07 -45.86 11.63
C VAL A 485 -4.31 -45.47 13.09
N GLU A 486 -5.54 -45.18 13.50
CA GLU A 486 -5.88 -44.85 14.88
C GLU A 486 -5.59 -45.99 15.84
N GLN A 487 -5.90 -47.21 15.45
CA GLN A 487 -5.58 -48.41 16.26
C GLN A 487 -4.06 -48.58 16.39
N ARG A 488 -3.31 -48.39 15.29
CA ARG A 488 -1.86 -48.54 15.31
C ARG A 488 -1.18 -47.44 16.14
N LEU A 489 -1.68 -46.20 16.13
CA LEU A 489 -1.16 -45.12 16.96
C LEU A 489 -1.28 -45.40 18.47
N LYS A 490 -2.27 -46.19 18.88
CA LYS A 490 -2.46 -46.59 20.29
C LYS A 490 -1.50 -47.69 20.76
N VAL A 491 -0.97 -48.49 19.84
CA VAL A 491 -0.19 -49.69 20.17
C VAL A 491 1.29 -49.54 19.81
N ASP A 492 1.60 -48.82 18.73
CA ASP A 492 2.95 -48.71 18.18
C ASP A 492 3.52 -47.30 18.49
N LYS A 493 4.38 -47.25 19.53
CA LYS A 493 4.98 -45.98 19.99
C LYS A 493 5.92 -45.36 18.95
N ALA A 494 6.68 -46.21 18.20
CA ALA A 494 7.57 -45.72 17.15
C ALA A 494 6.77 -45.07 15.99
N PHE A 495 5.67 -45.71 15.61
CA PHE A 495 4.77 -45.12 14.60
C PHE A 495 4.10 -43.85 15.08
N PHE A 496 3.78 -43.74 16.36
CA PHE A 496 3.24 -42.50 16.95
C PHE A 496 4.24 -41.35 16.87
N GLU A 497 5.53 -41.60 17.19
CA GLU A 497 6.59 -40.57 17.08
C GLU A 497 6.82 -40.14 15.62
N GLU A 498 6.77 -41.10 14.68
CA GLU A 498 6.87 -40.85 13.25
C GLU A 498 5.74 -39.96 12.74
N VAL A 499 4.50 -40.24 13.10
CA VAL A 499 3.33 -39.43 12.73
C VAL A 499 3.40 -38.04 13.35
N ASN A 500 3.81 -37.92 14.62
CA ASN A 500 4.01 -36.62 15.26
C ASN A 500 5.08 -35.79 14.56
N SER A 501 6.17 -36.39 14.08
CA SER A 501 7.19 -35.69 13.29
C SER A 501 6.59 -35.09 12.01
N ILE A 502 5.76 -35.85 11.30
CA ILE A 502 5.04 -35.37 10.10
C ILE A 502 4.06 -34.26 10.46
N GLU A 503 3.28 -34.44 11.54
CA GLU A 503 2.33 -33.39 12.01
C GLU A 503 3.04 -32.10 12.43
N HIS A 504 4.22 -32.19 13.06
CA HIS A 504 5.05 -31.01 13.34
C HIS A 504 5.49 -30.28 12.07
N SER A 505 5.78 -31.01 11.00
CA SER A 505 6.13 -30.42 9.71
C SER A 505 4.95 -29.64 9.07
N PHE A 506 3.71 -29.94 9.43
CA PHE A 506 2.52 -29.17 9.03
C PHE A 506 2.39 -27.87 9.82
N LYS A 507 2.72 -27.88 11.12
CA LYS A 507 2.65 -26.69 12.00
C LYS A 507 3.71 -25.64 11.69
N LEU A 508 4.82 -26.03 11.05
CA LEU A 508 5.84 -25.07 10.58
C LEU A 508 5.43 -24.32 9.30
N LYS A 509 4.31 -24.72 8.67
CA LYS A 509 3.67 -23.98 7.54
C LYS A 509 2.39 -23.25 7.97
N GLN A 510 1.97 -23.37 9.23
CA GLN A 510 0.88 -22.58 9.85
C GLN A 510 1.46 -21.45 10.69
#